data_c69c9ac8b903ac86873bb12114277c83
#
_entry.id   c69c9ac8b903ac86873bb12114277c83
#
_cell.length_a   1.000
_cell.length_b   1.000
_cell.length_c   1.000
_cell.angle_alpha   90.00
_cell.angle_beta   90.00
_cell.angle_gamma   90.00
#
_symmetry.space_group_name_H-M   'P 1'
#
loop_
_entity.id
_entity.type
_entity.pdbx_description
1 polymer ?
#
loop_
_entity_poly.entity_id
_entity_poly.type
_entity_poly.pdbx_seq_one_letter_code
_entity_poly.pdbx_strand_id
1 'polypeptide(L)'
;MRNFSAERETNLSVKFLASGAIFCHFLIVFQTIFDGSAYNFGIYSMLSLMALTIGVIVLLGSFRRPISNLFLLIFPIGAVAVLLNTFFKNHSELKNEIDGGMAVHIAMSVIAYSILTIAAIQAAMLSFSDRMLRNRQLSLIKSLPALETMEQMMFELLWIGLLFLTFSIASGFLFVEDFSGPGVIHHTVLAIAAWLVFTLLALGRKYLGWRGLIASRWTVVGFVLLALGYFGSKFVMELLLN
;
A
#
# COMPACT_ATOMS: atom_id res chain seq x y z
N MET A 1 -30.93 -18.24 -12.26
CA MET A 1 -29.73 -18.76 -12.97
C MET A 1 -29.08 -17.72 -13.92
N ARG A 2 -29.84 -16.87 -14.62
CA ARG A 2 -29.29 -15.89 -15.59
C ARG A 2 -28.42 -14.79 -14.95
N ASN A 3 -28.66 -14.37 -13.71
CA ASN A 3 -27.87 -13.31 -13.05
C ASN A 3 -26.51 -13.82 -12.55
N PHE A 4 -26.39 -15.08 -12.13
CA PHE A 4 -25.12 -15.64 -11.65
C PHE A 4 -24.07 -15.84 -12.75
N SER A 5 -24.52 -16.20 -13.97
CA SER A 5 -23.60 -16.32 -15.12
C SER A 5 -23.11 -14.95 -15.60
N ALA A 6 -23.97 -13.94 -15.65
CA ALA A 6 -23.61 -12.57 -16.04
C ALA A 6 -22.65 -11.90 -15.04
N GLU A 7 -22.87 -12.07 -13.73
CA GLU A 7 -21.91 -11.59 -12.70
C GLU A 7 -20.55 -12.32 -12.75
N ARG A 8 -20.55 -13.60 -13.08
CA ARG A 8 -19.32 -14.37 -13.23
C ARG A 8 -18.52 -13.95 -14.47
N GLU A 9 -19.19 -13.70 -15.59
CA GLU A 9 -18.57 -13.23 -16.83
C GLU A 9 -18.01 -11.81 -16.69
N THR A 10 -18.77 -10.88 -16.10
CA THR A 10 -18.28 -9.52 -15.81
C THR A 10 -17.07 -9.53 -14.87
N ASN A 11 -17.07 -10.38 -13.85
CA ASN A 11 -15.93 -10.53 -12.95
C ASN A 11 -14.67 -11.08 -13.65
N LEU A 12 -14.82 -11.99 -14.60
CA LEU A 12 -13.70 -12.54 -15.36
C LEU A 12 -13.11 -11.51 -16.32
N SER A 13 -13.96 -10.76 -17.02
CA SER A 13 -13.55 -9.67 -17.93
C SER A 13 -12.81 -8.56 -17.20
N VAL A 14 -13.28 -8.17 -16.01
CA VAL A 14 -12.62 -7.17 -15.15
C VAL A 14 -11.23 -7.65 -14.74
N LYS A 15 -11.09 -8.92 -14.32
CA LYS A 15 -9.78 -9.49 -13.94
C LYS A 15 -8.82 -9.57 -15.11
N PHE A 16 -9.33 -9.89 -16.33
CA PHE A 16 -8.50 -9.93 -17.52
C PHE A 16 -7.97 -8.53 -17.89
N LEU A 17 -8.85 -7.51 -17.88
CA LEU A 17 -8.45 -6.12 -18.10
C LEU A 17 -7.48 -5.63 -17.03
N ALA A 18 -7.73 -5.99 -15.76
CA ALA A 18 -6.84 -5.70 -14.64
C ALA A 18 -5.43 -6.30 -14.85
N SER A 19 -5.36 -7.55 -15.31
CA SER A 19 -4.08 -8.22 -15.59
C SER A 19 -3.32 -7.51 -16.71
N GLY A 20 -4.00 -7.10 -17.78
CA GLY A 20 -3.40 -6.32 -18.87
C GLY A 20 -2.88 -4.96 -18.40
N ALA A 21 -3.67 -4.24 -17.61
CA ALA A 21 -3.27 -2.95 -17.04
C ALA A 21 -2.05 -3.08 -16.11
N ILE A 22 -2.02 -4.09 -15.24
CA ILE A 22 -0.88 -4.37 -14.36
C ILE A 22 0.36 -4.74 -15.16
N PHE A 23 0.22 -5.52 -16.24
CA PHE A 23 1.33 -5.86 -17.11
C PHE A 23 1.93 -4.61 -17.81
N CYS A 24 1.09 -3.73 -18.35
CA CYS A 24 1.55 -2.46 -18.93
C CYS A 24 2.23 -1.57 -17.86
N HIS A 25 1.65 -1.49 -16.66
CA HIS A 25 2.24 -0.75 -15.55
C HIS A 25 3.61 -1.32 -15.16
N PHE A 26 3.75 -2.65 -15.11
CA PHE A 26 5.03 -3.32 -14.85
C PHE A 26 6.10 -2.93 -15.86
N LEU A 27 5.79 -2.89 -17.17
CA LEU A 27 6.74 -2.50 -18.21
C LEU A 27 7.24 -1.06 -17.99
N ILE A 28 6.34 -0.14 -17.62
CA ILE A 28 6.69 1.26 -17.34
C ILE A 28 7.59 1.34 -16.11
N VAL A 29 7.24 0.67 -15.02
CA VAL A 29 8.03 0.65 -13.78
C VAL A 29 9.41 0.04 -14.04
N PHE A 30 9.48 -1.04 -14.80
CA PHE A 30 10.73 -1.67 -15.17
C PHE A 30 11.65 -0.70 -15.93
N GLN A 31 11.14 -0.01 -16.95
CA GLN A 31 11.90 0.98 -17.72
C GLN A 31 12.35 2.18 -16.88
N THR A 32 11.53 2.63 -15.93
CA THR A 32 11.84 3.84 -15.13
C THR A 32 12.76 3.55 -13.94
N ILE A 33 12.73 2.33 -13.38
CA ILE A 33 13.64 1.92 -12.31
C ILE A 33 15.00 1.53 -12.89
N PHE A 34 15.02 0.79 -14.01
CA PHE A 34 16.26 0.37 -14.69
C PHE A 34 16.56 1.33 -15.84
N ASP A 35 17.29 2.40 -15.56
CA ASP A 35 17.77 3.35 -16.58
C ASP A 35 19.18 2.96 -17.06
N GLY A 36 19.24 1.93 -17.90
CA GLY A 36 20.49 1.42 -18.48
C GLY A 36 21.40 0.75 -17.45
N SER A 37 22.35 1.48 -16.86
CA SER A 37 23.32 0.96 -15.89
C SER A 37 23.06 1.37 -14.44
N ALA A 38 21.97 2.11 -14.17
CA ALA A 38 21.71 2.67 -12.85
C ALA A 38 20.25 2.45 -12.41
N TYR A 39 20.04 2.45 -11.08
CA TYR A 39 18.73 2.27 -10.46
C TYR A 39 18.18 3.62 -9.99
N ASN A 40 16.95 3.92 -10.38
CA ASN A 40 16.24 5.13 -9.97
C ASN A 40 15.22 4.83 -8.85
N PHE A 41 15.54 5.27 -7.63
CA PHE A 41 14.66 5.14 -6.45
C PHE A 41 14.01 6.47 -6.03
N GLY A 42 13.84 7.39 -6.95
CA GLY A 42 13.14 8.64 -6.69
C GLY A 42 11.70 8.47 -6.25
N ILE A 43 11.12 9.53 -5.68
CA ILE A 43 9.78 9.51 -5.07
C ILE A 43 8.71 8.99 -6.04
N TYR A 44 8.74 9.40 -7.31
CA TYR A 44 7.74 9.00 -8.31
C TYR A 44 7.91 7.54 -8.74
N SER A 45 9.15 7.06 -8.91
CA SER A 45 9.44 5.66 -9.24
C SER A 45 9.01 4.72 -8.13
N MET A 46 9.26 5.07 -6.88
CA MET A 46 8.85 4.26 -5.74
C MET A 46 7.33 4.30 -5.51
N LEU A 47 6.69 5.45 -5.73
CA LEU A 47 5.22 5.54 -5.70
C LEU A 47 4.59 4.62 -6.75
N SER A 48 5.14 4.62 -7.97
CA SER A 48 4.67 3.77 -9.07
C SER A 48 4.91 2.28 -8.78
N LEU A 49 6.08 1.92 -8.22
CA LEU A 49 6.37 0.53 -7.79
C LEU A 49 5.42 0.05 -6.70
N MET A 50 5.13 0.90 -5.70
CA MET A 50 4.15 0.56 -4.64
C MET A 50 2.74 0.40 -5.22
N ALA A 51 2.31 1.29 -6.12
CA ALA A 51 1.01 1.20 -6.78
C ALA A 51 0.88 -0.08 -7.64
N LEU A 52 1.94 -0.46 -8.35
CA LEU A 52 2.02 -1.73 -9.07
C LEU A 52 1.86 -2.92 -8.11
N THR A 53 2.62 -2.92 -7.00
CA THR A 53 2.59 -4.00 -6.00
C THR A 53 1.20 -4.11 -5.36
N ILE A 54 0.54 -2.99 -5.05
CA ILE A 54 -0.84 -2.95 -4.57
C ILE A 54 -1.78 -3.59 -5.61
N GLY A 55 -1.65 -3.22 -6.89
CA GLY A 55 -2.44 -3.78 -7.98
C GLY A 55 -2.29 -5.30 -8.08
N VAL A 56 -1.06 -5.81 -8.01
CA VAL A 56 -0.76 -7.25 -8.02
C VAL A 56 -1.40 -7.95 -6.81
N ILE A 57 -1.22 -7.43 -5.60
CA ILE A 57 -1.77 -8.03 -4.37
C ILE A 57 -3.30 -8.11 -4.45
N VAL A 58 -3.96 -7.04 -4.90
CA VAL A 58 -5.43 -7.01 -5.02
C VAL A 58 -5.92 -7.91 -6.15
N LEU A 59 -5.22 -7.97 -7.29
CA LEU A 59 -5.55 -8.92 -8.34
C LEU A 59 -5.49 -10.36 -7.83
N LEU A 60 -4.38 -10.76 -7.20
CA LEU A 60 -4.22 -12.11 -6.62
C LEU A 60 -5.28 -12.39 -5.53
N GLY A 61 -5.55 -11.42 -4.65
CA GLY A 61 -6.58 -11.52 -3.62
C GLY A 61 -7.98 -11.69 -4.20
N SER A 62 -8.27 -11.06 -5.35
CA SER A 62 -9.58 -11.10 -6.00
C SER A 62 -9.99 -12.49 -6.52
N PHE A 63 -9.03 -13.40 -6.69
CA PHE A 63 -9.32 -14.79 -7.04
C PHE A 63 -9.86 -15.62 -5.87
N ARG A 64 -9.56 -15.20 -4.64
CA ARG A 64 -9.96 -15.91 -3.42
C ARG A 64 -11.08 -15.23 -2.66
N ARG A 65 -11.22 -13.90 -2.81
CA ARG A 65 -12.17 -13.07 -2.06
C ARG A 65 -12.89 -12.07 -2.98
N PRO A 66 -14.13 -11.69 -2.66
CA PRO A 66 -14.91 -10.73 -3.46
C PRO A 66 -14.45 -9.28 -3.18
N ILE A 67 -13.21 -8.96 -3.57
CA ILE A 67 -12.59 -7.63 -3.37
C ILE A 67 -12.47 -6.82 -4.67
N SER A 68 -13.18 -7.22 -5.72
CA SER A 68 -13.13 -6.55 -7.03
C SER A 68 -13.55 -5.07 -6.96
N ASN A 69 -14.32 -4.67 -5.94
CA ASN A 69 -14.66 -3.27 -5.67
C ASN A 69 -13.44 -2.40 -5.33
N LEU A 70 -12.35 -2.97 -4.82
CA LEU A 70 -11.10 -2.24 -4.57
C LEU A 70 -10.44 -1.77 -5.86
N PHE A 71 -10.67 -2.45 -6.98
CA PHE A 71 -10.13 -2.01 -8.26
C PHE A 71 -10.59 -0.60 -8.63
N LEU A 72 -11.82 -0.22 -8.27
CA LEU A 72 -12.36 1.11 -8.55
C LEU A 72 -11.55 2.24 -7.89
N LEU A 73 -10.91 1.97 -6.75
CA LEU A 73 -10.06 2.93 -6.05
C LEU A 73 -8.59 2.79 -6.44
N ILE A 74 -8.11 1.57 -6.62
CA ILE A 74 -6.68 1.28 -6.82
C ILE A 74 -6.23 1.64 -8.23
N PHE A 75 -7.03 1.36 -9.26
CA PHE A 75 -6.61 1.68 -10.64
C PHE A 75 -6.48 3.17 -10.93
N PRO A 76 -7.39 4.07 -10.48
CA PRO A 76 -7.16 5.51 -10.63
C PRO A 76 -5.91 6.00 -9.90
N ILE A 77 -5.65 5.50 -8.67
CA ILE A 77 -4.45 5.84 -7.91
C ILE A 77 -3.20 5.34 -8.66
N GLY A 78 -3.23 4.11 -9.18
CA GLY A 78 -2.17 3.54 -9.99
C GLY A 78 -1.92 4.34 -11.27
N ALA A 79 -2.98 4.76 -11.97
CA ALA A 79 -2.86 5.61 -13.15
C ALA A 79 -2.19 6.96 -12.83
N VAL A 80 -2.58 7.61 -11.74
CA VAL A 80 -1.93 8.84 -11.28
C VAL A 80 -0.45 8.60 -10.96
N ALA A 81 -0.12 7.50 -10.29
CA ALA A 81 1.27 7.15 -9.98
C ALA A 81 2.12 6.93 -11.25
N VAL A 82 1.56 6.28 -12.27
CA VAL A 82 2.21 6.12 -13.59
C VAL A 82 2.42 7.47 -14.27
N LEU A 83 1.40 8.32 -14.29
CA LEU A 83 1.49 9.64 -14.92
C LEU A 83 2.56 10.49 -14.21
N LEU A 84 2.57 10.53 -12.88
CA LEU A 84 3.58 11.25 -12.11
C LEU A 84 4.99 10.73 -12.45
N ASN A 85 5.17 9.41 -12.48
CA ASN A 85 6.46 8.79 -12.78
C ASN A 85 6.93 9.04 -14.23
N THR A 86 6.00 9.21 -15.18
CA THR A 86 6.32 9.42 -16.59
C THR A 86 6.61 10.89 -16.89
N PHE A 87 5.85 11.82 -16.32
CA PHE A 87 5.93 13.24 -16.66
C PHE A 87 6.84 14.05 -15.73
N PHE A 88 7.09 13.59 -14.51
CA PHE A 88 7.95 14.29 -13.57
C PHE A 88 9.28 13.56 -13.40
N LYS A 89 10.37 14.33 -13.49
CA LYS A 89 11.71 13.80 -13.28
C LYS A 89 11.96 13.53 -11.79
N ASN A 90 12.56 12.40 -11.50
CA ASN A 90 13.09 12.13 -10.16
C ASN A 90 14.40 12.89 -9.98
N HIS A 91 14.56 13.57 -8.86
CA HIS A 91 15.77 14.30 -8.49
C HIS A 91 16.70 13.48 -7.56
N SER A 92 16.40 12.19 -7.35
CA SER A 92 17.26 11.32 -6.56
C SER A 92 18.51 10.91 -7.34
N GLU A 93 19.61 10.74 -6.62
CA GLU A 93 20.84 10.18 -7.20
C GLU A 93 20.60 8.76 -7.72
N LEU A 94 21.08 8.51 -8.93
CA LEU A 94 21.07 7.18 -9.53
C LEU A 94 22.13 6.31 -8.82
N LYS A 95 21.73 5.11 -8.39
CA LYS A 95 22.65 4.13 -7.79
C LYS A 95 23.09 3.13 -8.85
N ASN A 96 24.38 3.06 -9.11
CA ASN A 96 24.96 2.13 -10.10
C ASN A 96 24.94 0.67 -9.59
N GLU A 97 25.05 0.48 -8.28
CA GLU A 97 25.04 -0.83 -7.65
C GLU A 97 24.13 -0.83 -6.43
N ILE A 98 23.45 -1.95 -6.20
CA ILE A 98 22.63 -2.20 -5.01
C ILE A 98 23.18 -3.47 -4.37
N ASP A 99 23.64 -3.35 -3.14
CA ASP A 99 23.96 -4.53 -2.34
C ASP A 99 22.74 -5.42 -2.12
N GLY A 100 22.96 -6.74 -2.06
CA GLY A 100 21.88 -7.70 -1.87
C GLY A 100 21.05 -7.45 -0.61
N GLY A 101 21.68 -6.99 0.48
CA GLY A 101 21.00 -6.63 1.72
C GLY A 101 20.08 -5.42 1.55
N MET A 102 20.53 -4.38 0.86
CA MET A 102 19.71 -3.21 0.54
C MET A 102 18.54 -3.59 -0.38
N ALA A 103 18.75 -4.47 -1.36
CA ALA A 103 17.66 -4.95 -2.23
C ALA A 103 16.57 -5.68 -1.43
N VAL A 104 16.96 -6.52 -0.46
CA VAL A 104 16.03 -7.19 0.45
C VAL A 104 15.25 -6.17 1.29
N HIS A 105 15.95 -5.16 1.86
CA HIS A 105 15.29 -4.09 2.62
C HIS A 105 14.26 -3.35 1.78
N ILE A 106 14.60 -2.94 0.56
CA ILE A 106 13.68 -2.24 -0.35
C ILE A 106 12.47 -3.13 -0.68
N ALA A 107 12.69 -4.40 -1.01
CA ALA A 107 11.60 -5.33 -1.34
C ALA A 107 10.63 -5.53 -0.16
N MET A 108 11.16 -5.78 1.06
CA MET A 108 10.34 -5.94 2.26
C MET A 108 9.56 -4.67 2.58
N SER A 109 10.19 -3.50 2.42
CA SER A 109 9.55 -2.20 2.61
C SER A 109 8.40 -1.99 1.62
N VAL A 110 8.62 -2.19 0.32
CA VAL A 110 7.60 -2.01 -0.71
C VAL A 110 6.40 -2.93 -0.46
N ILE A 111 6.63 -4.19 -0.10
CA ILE A 111 5.56 -5.14 0.23
C ILE A 111 4.81 -4.69 1.48
N ALA A 112 5.52 -4.31 2.56
CA ALA A 112 4.90 -3.85 3.80
C ALA A 112 4.02 -2.62 3.57
N TYR A 113 4.55 -1.58 2.91
CA TYR A 113 3.82 -0.36 2.57
C TYR A 113 2.59 -0.65 1.71
N SER A 114 2.73 -1.51 0.70
CA SER A 114 1.63 -1.87 -0.19
C SER A 114 0.49 -2.58 0.55
N ILE A 115 0.80 -3.57 1.39
CA ILE A 115 -0.20 -4.30 2.18
C ILE A 115 -0.87 -3.38 3.21
N LEU A 116 -0.10 -2.54 3.91
CA LEU A 116 -0.64 -1.61 4.90
C LEU A 116 -1.45 -0.48 4.25
N THR A 117 -1.14 -0.08 3.02
CA THR A 117 -1.98 0.82 2.21
C THR A 117 -3.34 0.18 1.94
N ILE A 118 -3.37 -1.09 1.53
CA ILE A 118 -4.64 -1.79 1.29
C ILE A 118 -5.43 -1.90 2.61
N ALA A 119 -4.77 -2.19 3.73
CA ALA A 119 -5.40 -2.23 5.05
C ALA A 119 -6.00 -0.86 5.43
N ALA A 120 -5.29 0.24 5.15
CA ALA A 120 -5.78 1.61 5.40
C ALA A 120 -6.97 1.97 4.49
N ILE A 121 -6.95 1.57 3.22
CA ILE A 121 -8.11 1.73 2.31
C ILE A 121 -9.31 0.95 2.85
N GLN A 122 -9.12 -0.29 3.29
CA GLN A 122 -10.19 -1.09 3.91
C GLN A 122 -10.71 -0.43 5.19
N ALA A 123 -9.84 0.12 6.03
CA ALA A 123 -10.22 0.86 7.22
C ALA A 123 -11.05 2.11 6.90
N ALA A 124 -10.66 2.87 5.88
CA ALA A 124 -11.41 4.04 5.41
C ALA A 124 -12.78 3.64 4.87
N MET A 125 -12.84 2.59 4.04
CA MET A 125 -14.11 2.04 3.51
C MET A 125 -15.02 1.54 4.63
N LEU A 126 -14.47 0.85 5.65
CA LEU A 126 -15.22 0.39 6.82
C LEU A 126 -15.83 1.58 7.58
N SER A 127 -15.04 2.62 7.84
CA SER A 127 -15.52 3.85 8.50
C SER A 127 -16.59 4.57 7.67
N PHE A 128 -16.42 4.64 6.36
CA PHE A 128 -17.40 5.23 5.44
C PHE A 128 -18.72 4.43 5.45
N SER A 129 -18.64 3.10 5.33
CA SER A 129 -19.79 2.21 5.34
C SER A 129 -20.57 2.29 6.65
N ASP A 130 -19.89 2.28 7.81
CA ASP A 130 -20.53 2.45 9.12
C ASP A 130 -21.27 3.79 9.23
N ARG A 131 -20.64 4.88 8.75
CA ARG A 131 -21.29 6.20 8.75
C ARG A 131 -22.52 6.25 7.85
N MET A 132 -22.47 5.63 6.65
CA MET A 132 -23.61 5.57 5.73
C MET A 132 -24.77 4.77 6.33
N LEU A 133 -24.47 3.65 6.99
CA LEU A 133 -25.49 2.84 7.70
C LEU A 133 -26.19 3.64 8.80
N ARG A 134 -25.43 4.37 9.62
CA ARG A 134 -25.99 5.23 10.67
C ARG A 134 -26.88 6.34 10.10
N ASN A 135 -26.54 6.87 8.94
CA ASN A 135 -27.31 7.90 8.24
C ASN A 135 -28.46 7.34 7.38
N ARG A 136 -28.73 6.02 7.45
CA ARG A 136 -29.78 5.30 6.69
C ARG A 136 -29.68 5.45 5.16
N GLN A 137 -28.48 5.72 4.64
CA GLN A 137 -28.20 5.86 3.20
C GLN A 137 -27.89 4.48 2.58
N LEU A 138 -28.87 3.58 2.61
CA LEU A 138 -28.70 2.18 2.23
C LEU A 138 -28.42 1.97 0.73
N SER A 139 -28.76 2.92 -0.13
CA SER A 139 -28.59 2.80 -1.58
C SER A 139 -27.12 2.76 -2.00
N LEU A 140 -26.25 3.47 -1.28
CA LEU A 140 -24.81 3.54 -1.57
C LEU A 140 -24.03 2.33 -1.07
N ILE A 141 -24.59 1.56 -0.14
CA ILE A 141 -23.89 0.47 0.55
C ILE A 141 -24.19 -0.90 -0.08
N LYS A 142 -25.24 -0.99 -0.92
CA LYS A 142 -25.68 -2.27 -1.52
C LYS A 142 -24.59 -3.04 -2.27
N SER A 143 -23.56 -2.36 -2.77
CA SER A 143 -22.45 -2.95 -3.51
C SER A 143 -21.21 -3.25 -2.64
N LEU A 144 -21.22 -2.85 -1.37
CA LEU A 144 -20.08 -3.05 -0.47
C LEU A 144 -20.24 -4.36 0.33
N PRO A 145 -19.14 -5.05 0.64
CA PRO A 145 -19.18 -6.23 1.51
C PRO A 145 -19.73 -5.90 2.90
N ALA A 146 -20.16 -6.93 3.63
CA ALA A 146 -20.57 -6.77 5.02
C ALA A 146 -19.44 -6.16 5.88
N LEU A 147 -19.80 -5.29 6.84
CA LEU A 147 -18.82 -4.60 7.70
C LEU A 147 -17.89 -5.58 8.41
N GLU A 148 -18.41 -6.72 8.85
CA GLU A 148 -17.63 -7.76 9.51
C GLU A 148 -16.56 -8.36 8.57
N THR A 149 -16.91 -8.61 7.31
CA THR A 149 -15.97 -9.09 6.28
C THR A 149 -14.88 -8.06 6.02
N MET A 150 -15.25 -6.78 5.91
CA MET A 150 -14.28 -5.69 5.70
C MET A 150 -13.32 -5.56 6.89
N GLU A 151 -13.84 -5.66 8.11
CA GLU A 151 -13.04 -5.63 9.34
C GLU A 151 -12.06 -6.82 9.41
N GLN A 152 -12.55 -8.03 9.12
CA GLN A 152 -11.70 -9.22 9.12
C GLN A 152 -10.56 -9.09 8.11
N MET A 153 -10.86 -8.66 6.89
CA MET A 153 -9.85 -8.45 5.84
C MET A 153 -8.84 -7.38 6.23
N MET A 154 -9.29 -6.28 6.83
CA MET A 154 -8.40 -5.22 7.33
C MET A 154 -7.40 -5.79 8.34
N PHE A 155 -7.84 -6.60 9.30
CA PHE A 155 -6.96 -7.21 10.31
C PHE A 155 -6.02 -8.26 9.73
N GLU A 156 -6.47 -9.06 8.76
CA GLU A 156 -5.60 -10.01 8.07
C GLU A 156 -4.47 -9.30 7.33
N LEU A 157 -4.80 -8.24 6.59
CA LEU A 157 -3.80 -7.41 5.91
C LEU A 157 -2.87 -6.72 6.91
N LEU A 158 -3.40 -6.23 8.04
CA LEU A 158 -2.62 -5.61 9.10
C LEU A 158 -1.59 -6.59 9.68
N TRP A 159 -1.96 -7.84 9.98
CA TRP A 159 -1.03 -8.84 10.50
C TRP A 159 0.08 -9.17 9.49
N ILE A 160 -0.27 -9.37 8.22
CA ILE A 160 0.70 -9.65 7.16
C ILE A 160 1.61 -8.42 6.95
N GLY A 161 1.03 -7.23 6.87
CA GLY A 161 1.78 -5.99 6.70
C GLY A 161 2.72 -5.70 7.87
N LEU A 162 2.28 -5.96 9.11
CA LEU A 162 3.10 -5.82 10.32
C LEU A 162 4.30 -6.78 10.31
N LEU A 163 4.10 -8.01 9.84
CA LEU A 163 5.18 -8.99 9.67
C LEU A 163 6.24 -8.47 8.69
N PHE A 164 5.82 -8.03 7.49
CA PHE A 164 6.74 -7.47 6.51
C PHE A 164 7.39 -6.17 6.97
N LEU A 165 6.68 -5.32 7.70
CA LEU A 165 7.23 -4.10 8.29
C LEU A 165 8.30 -4.43 9.35
N THR A 166 8.10 -5.49 10.13
CA THR A 166 9.11 -5.97 11.09
C THR A 166 10.37 -6.42 10.36
N PHE A 167 10.25 -7.21 9.29
CA PHE A 167 11.40 -7.60 8.48
C PHE A 167 12.05 -6.41 7.77
N SER A 168 11.28 -5.44 7.30
CA SER A 168 11.79 -4.21 6.71
C SER A 168 12.63 -3.42 7.72
N ILE A 169 12.12 -3.20 8.94
CA ILE A 169 12.86 -2.49 10.00
C ILE A 169 14.14 -3.27 10.37
N ALA A 170 14.03 -4.59 10.58
CA ALA A 170 15.17 -5.43 10.93
C ALA A 170 16.25 -5.41 9.84
N SER A 171 15.87 -5.57 8.56
CA SER A 171 16.83 -5.49 7.45
C SER A 171 17.41 -4.09 7.29
N GLY A 172 16.65 -3.04 7.58
CA GLY A 172 17.17 -1.67 7.64
C GLY A 172 18.31 -1.54 8.62
N PHE A 173 18.14 -2.00 9.85
CA PHE A 173 19.19 -1.99 10.88
C PHE A 173 20.43 -2.84 10.52
N LEU A 174 20.27 -3.88 9.71
CA LEU A 174 21.37 -4.76 9.32
C LEU A 174 22.17 -4.27 8.10
N PHE A 175 21.52 -3.60 7.15
CA PHE A 175 22.08 -3.35 5.83
C PHE A 175 22.15 -1.87 5.43
N VAL A 176 21.55 -0.95 6.19
CA VAL A 176 21.71 0.50 5.94
C VAL A 176 22.95 0.97 6.70
N GLU A 177 23.99 1.34 5.96
CA GLU A 177 25.27 1.71 6.55
C GLU A 177 25.26 3.11 7.20
N ASP A 178 24.52 4.06 6.62
CA ASP A 178 24.48 5.44 7.10
C ASP A 178 23.10 5.81 7.64
N PHE A 179 22.92 5.64 8.95
CA PHE A 179 21.71 6.09 9.66
C PHE A 179 21.66 7.59 9.89
N SER A 180 22.81 8.29 9.75
CA SER A 180 22.92 9.73 10.02
C SER A 180 22.56 10.58 8.82
N GLY A 181 22.33 9.96 7.66
CA GLY A 181 21.98 10.63 6.43
C GLY A 181 20.71 11.49 6.56
N PRO A 182 20.64 12.63 5.83
CA PRO A 182 19.47 13.50 5.84
C PRO A 182 18.22 12.71 5.45
N GLY A 183 17.17 12.79 6.27
CA GLY A 183 15.88 12.10 6.03
C GLY A 183 15.81 10.66 6.52
N VAL A 184 16.93 9.92 6.69
CA VAL A 184 16.93 8.51 7.14
C VAL A 184 16.44 8.41 8.58
N ILE A 185 16.89 9.31 9.47
CA ILE A 185 16.43 9.33 10.88
C ILE A 185 14.93 9.54 10.97
N HIS A 186 14.38 10.53 10.26
CA HIS A 186 12.95 10.82 10.29
C HIS A 186 12.12 9.65 9.74
N HIS A 187 12.56 9.03 8.64
CA HIS A 187 11.93 7.84 8.10
C HIS A 187 11.92 6.69 9.11
N THR A 188 13.07 6.40 9.74
CA THR A 188 13.21 5.30 10.71
C THR A 188 12.35 5.52 11.96
N VAL A 189 12.36 6.73 12.53
CA VAL A 189 11.56 7.06 13.72
C VAL A 189 10.07 6.92 13.43
N LEU A 190 9.59 7.44 12.30
CA LEU A 190 8.19 7.35 11.92
C LEU A 190 7.77 5.93 11.55
N ALA A 191 8.66 5.13 10.94
CA ALA A 191 8.40 3.72 10.67
C ALA A 191 8.27 2.91 11.97
N ILE A 192 9.14 3.15 12.96
CA ILE A 192 9.05 2.53 14.29
C ILE A 192 7.77 2.97 15.02
N ALA A 193 7.42 4.26 14.96
CA ALA A 193 6.18 4.76 15.56
C ALA A 193 4.95 4.10 14.92
N ALA A 194 4.91 3.98 13.59
CA ALA A 194 3.84 3.26 12.88
C ALA A 194 3.79 1.77 13.28
N TRP A 195 4.94 1.12 13.37
CA TRP A 195 5.06 -0.27 13.82
C TRP A 195 4.50 -0.46 15.25
N LEU A 196 4.80 0.45 16.16
CA LEU A 196 4.23 0.44 17.52
C LEU A 196 2.70 0.60 17.50
N VAL A 197 2.18 1.54 16.71
CA VAL A 197 0.73 1.75 16.55
C VAL A 197 0.05 0.49 16.02
N PHE A 198 0.59 -0.14 14.98
CA PHE A 198 0.03 -1.37 14.42
C PHE A 198 0.13 -2.55 15.39
N THR A 199 1.23 -2.65 16.13
CA THR A 199 1.41 -3.68 17.16
C THR A 199 0.41 -3.50 18.30
N LEU A 200 0.24 -2.29 18.81
CA LEU A 200 -0.77 -1.98 19.83
C LEU A 200 -2.18 -2.29 19.32
N LEU A 201 -2.49 -1.97 18.08
CA LEU A 201 -3.78 -2.29 17.48
C LEU A 201 -4.00 -3.81 17.37
N ALA A 202 -3.00 -4.56 16.92
CA ALA A 202 -3.05 -6.01 16.80
C ALA A 202 -3.24 -6.70 18.16
N LEU A 203 -2.52 -6.24 19.19
CA LEU A 203 -2.67 -6.70 20.56
C LEU A 203 -4.02 -6.25 21.15
N GLY A 204 -4.44 -5.02 20.91
CA GLY A 204 -5.74 -4.49 21.32
C GLY A 204 -6.90 -5.30 20.74
N ARG A 205 -6.79 -5.76 19.50
CA ARG A 205 -7.74 -6.69 18.90
C ARG A 205 -7.81 -8.01 19.67
N LYS A 206 -6.64 -8.58 19.99
CA LYS A 206 -6.55 -9.90 20.60
C LYS A 206 -6.98 -9.88 22.09
N TYR A 207 -6.58 -8.87 22.85
CA TYR A 207 -6.75 -8.85 24.31
C TYR A 207 -7.87 -7.93 24.78
N LEU A 208 -8.14 -6.82 24.09
CA LEU A 208 -9.12 -5.80 24.46
C LEU A 208 -10.37 -5.82 23.59
N GLY A 209 -10.39 -6.68 22.54
CA GLY A 209 -11.52 -6.78 21.63
C GLY A 209 -11.75 -5.54 20.76
N TRP A 210 -10.71 -4.74 20.47
CA TRP A 210 -10.84 -3.56 19.62
C TRP A 210 -11.37 -3.91 18.24
N ARG A 211 -12.46 -3.25 17.83
CA ARG A 211 -13.23 -3.55 16.62
C ARG A 211 -13.78 -2.27 15.99
N GLY A 212 -14.28 -2.42 14.75
CA GLY A 212 -15.06 -1.38 14.06
C GLY A 212 -14.29 -0.08 13.91
N LEU A 213 -14.91 1.04 14.30
CA LEU A 213 -14.36 2.38 14.11
C LEU A 213 -13.06 2.65 14.90
N ILE A 214 -12.89 2.03 16.07
CA ILE A 214 -11.67 2.19 16.86
C ILE A 214 -10.51 1.59 16.08
N ALA A 215 -10.65 0.35 15.66
CA ALA A 215 -9.64 -0.34 14.86
C ALA A 215 -9.34 0.39 13.56
N SER A 216 -10.37 0.85 12.87
CA SER A 216 -10.22 1.61 11.62
C SER A 216 -9.42 2.91 11.80
N ARG A 217 -9.72 3.70 12.85
CA ARG A 217 -8.98 4.94 13.15
C ARG A 217 -7.51 4.68 13.43
N TRP A 218 -7.19 3.69 14.27
CA TRP A 218 -5.80 3.34 14.58
C TRP A 218 -5.05 2.82 13.35
N THR A 219 -5.70 2.06 12.46
CA THR A 219 -5.11 1.62 11.19
C THR A 219 -4.75 2.82 10.31
N VAL A 220 -5.65 3.79 10.16
CA VAL A 220 -5.39 5.00 9.38
C VAL A 220 -4.27 5.85 10.01
N VAL A 221 -4.27 6.02 11.33
CA VAL A 221 -3.20 6.76 12.04
C VAL A 221 -1.84 6.10 11.81
N GLY A 222 -1.74 4.77 12.00
CA GLY A 222 -0.49 4.04 11.74
C GLY A 222 -0.03 4.19 10.29
N PHE A 223 -0.95 4.12 9.33
CA PHE A 223 -0.62 4.32 7.91
C PHE A 223 -0.15 5.76 7.60
N VAL A 224 -0.80 6.77 8.17
CA VAL A 224 -0.38 8.17 7.98
C VAL A 224 1.03 8.40 8.52
N LEU A 225 1.37 7.85 9.69
CA LEU A 225 2.74 7.92 10.22
C LEU A 225 3.74 7.24 9.29
N LEU A 226 3.38 6.06 8.78
CA LEU A 226 4.22 5.32 7.83
C LEU A 226 4.43 6.09 6.52
N ALA A 227 3.34 6.63 5.95
CA ALA A 227 3.37 7.41 4.72
C ALA A 227 4.20 8.70 4.87
N LEU A 228 4.04 9.42 5.98
CA LEU A 228 4.83 10.61 6.28
C LEU A 228 6.32 10.26 6.47
N GLY A 229 6.62 9.10 7.05
CA GLY A 229 7.99 8.64 7.21
C GLY A 229 8.73 8.53 5.89
N TYR A 230 8.15 7.88 4.90
CA TYR A 230 8.78 7.68 3.60
C TYR A 230 8.54 8.85 2.64
N PHE A 231 7.27 9.10 2.28
CA PHE A 231 6.93 10.12 1.30
C PHE A 231 7.19 11.54 1.81
N GLY A 232 6.97 11.79 3.11
CA GLY A 232 7.26 13.10 3.70
C GLY A 232 8.75 13.43 3.67
N SER A 233 9.62 12.50 4.08
CA SER A 233 11.07 12.70 4.04
C SER A 233 11.58 12.86 2.60
N LYS A 234 11.14 12.02 1.67
CA LYS A 234 11.52 12.14 0.26
C LYS A 234 10.97 13.41 -0.40
N PHE A 235 9.76 13.81 -0.09
CA PHE A 235 9.17 15.05 -0.58
C PHE A 235 10.01 16.26 -0.18
N VAL A 236 10.42 16.33 1.08
CA VAL A 236 11.28 17.43 1.56
C VAL A 236 12.64 17.39 0.88
N MET A 237 13.25 16.22 0.78
CA MET A 237 14.61 16.06 0.23
C MET A 237 14.68 16.29 -1.28
N GLU A 238 13.71 15.76 -2.04
CA GLU A 238 13.77 15.76 -3.51
C GLU A 238 13.03 16.94 -4.15
N LEU A 239 12.05 17.56 -3.47
CA LEU A 239 11.21 18.61 -4.04
C LEU A 239 11.35 19.98 -3.37
N LEU A 240 11.83 20.07 -2.11
CA LEU A 240 11.98 21.34 -1.40
C LEU A 240 13.45 21.75 -1.23
N LEU A 241 14.38 20.81 -1.15
CA LEU A 241 15.80 21.09 -0.91
C LEU A 241 16.67 20.95 -2.18
N ASN A 242 16.14 20.40 -3.26
CA ASN A 242 16.69 20.43 -4.62
C ASN A 242 15.94 21.44 -5.46
#